data_492282c143de329498caf83b97ff854f
#
_entry.id   492282c143de329498caf83b97ff854f
#
_cell.length_a   1.000
_cell.length_b   1.000
_cell.length_c   1.000
_cell.angle_alpha   90.00
_cell.angle_beta   90.00
_cell.angle_gamma   90.00
#
_symmetry.space_group_name_H-M   'P 1'
#
loop_
_entity.id
_entity.type
_entity.pdbx_description
1 polymer ?
#
loop_
_entity_poly.entity_id
_entity_poly.type
_entity_poly.pdbx_seq_one_letter_code
_entity_poly.pdbx_strand_id
1 'polypeptide(L)'
;MTRAPDETGTLDRILTLEIARVTERAAVAAAHLRGRGDEKAADQAAVDAMRSELNTLAIEGVIVIGEGERDEAPMLFIGEQVGTGDGPAVDVALDPLEGRTVCAKNLPNSLAVIAMTGRGSLLNAPDVYMEKIAVGPGYPEGVVDLAQPPEVNLQALAKAKGVAVSEITACILDRPRHAPLIEAVREAGAAIRLIGDGDIAGVIHTTDPEQTGIDIYMGIGGAPEGVL
;
A
#
# COMPACT_ATOMS: atom_id res chain seq x y z
N MET A 1 -15.28 -29.07 29.60
CA MET A 1 -15.51 -28.28 28.41
C MET A 1 -14.16 -28.07 27.78
N THR A 2 -13.75 -28.94 26.87
CA THR A 2 -12.52 -28.83 26.06
C THR A 2 -12.77 -27.80 24.97
N ARG A 3 -12.04 -26.70 25.03
CA ARG A 3 -12.00 -25.68 23.98
C ARG A 3 -11.51 -26.37 22.70
N ALA A 4 -12.27 -26.26 21.61
CA ALA A 4 -11.81 -26.72 20.30
C ALA A 4 -10.46 -26.05 19.97
N PRO A 5 -9.51 -26.74 19.30
CA PRO A 5 -8.28 -26.11 18.89
C PRO A 5 -8.60 -24.90 18.01
N ASP A 6 -7.85 -23.83 18.23
CA ASP A 6 -7.97 -22.58 17.49
C ASP A 6 -7.64 -22.83 16.00
N GLU A 7 -8.67 -23.15 15.23
CA GLU A 7 -8.53 -23.40 13.78
C GLU A 7 -8.06 -22.15 13.02
N THR A 8 -8.24 -20.96 13.60
CA THR A 8 -7.82 -19.70 13.02
C THR A 8 -6.30 -19.59 12.90
N GLY A 9 -5.55 -19.97 13.93
CA GLY A 9 -4.08 -19.84 13.94
C GLY A 9 -3.33 -20.72 12.95
N THR A 10 -3.91 -21.85 12.52
CA THR A 10 -3.28 -22.76 11.53
C THR A 10 -3.60 -22.31 10.10
N LEU A 11 -4.83 -21.84 9.86
CA LEU A 11 -5.24 -21.25 8.58
C LEU A 11 -4.45 -19.97 8.28
N ASP A 12 -4.24 -19.10 9.27
CA ASP A 12 -3.44 -17.87 9.12
C ASP A 12 -2.01 -18.15 8.64
N ARG A 13 -1.36 -19.20 9.14
CA ARG A 13 0.01 -19.52 8.75
C ARG A 13 0.15 -20.07 7.33
N ILE A 14 -0.82 -20.88 6.88
CA ILE A 14 -0.83 -21.43 5.52
C ILE A 14 -1.17 -20.31 4.53
N LEU A 15 -2.24 -19.56 4.80
CA LEU A 15 -2.66 -18.45 3.95
C LEU A 15 -1.61 -17.37 3.81
N THR A 16 -0.83 -17.07 4.86
CA THR A 16 0.26 -16.09 4.78
C THR A 16 1.29 -16.44 3.71
N LEU A 17 1.68 -17.72 3.61
CA LEU A 17 2.62 -18.16 2.58
C LEU A 17 1.99 -18.17 1.19
N GLU A 18 0.73 -18.57 1.10
CA GLU A 18 0.01 -18.59 -0.18
C GLU A 18 -0.21 -17.17 -0.72
N ILE A 19 -0.58 -16.21 0.14
CA ILE A 19 -0.70 -14.79 -0.23
C ILE A 19 0.63 -14.22 -0.73
N ALA A 20 1.75 -14.55 -0.07
CA ALA A 20 3.07 -14.14 -0.53
C ALA A 20 3.37 -14.65 -1.95
N ARG A 21 2.97 -15.87 -2.29
CA ARG A 21 3.12 -16.39 -3.66
C ARG A 21 2.27 -15.64 -4.68
N VAL A 22 1.09 -15.18 -4.30
CA VAL A 22 0.25 -14.36 -5.17
C VAL A 22 0.97 -13.08 -5.56
N THR A 23 1.55 -12.35 -4.58
CA THR A 23 2.32 -11.13 -4.87
C THR A 23 3.62 -11.42 -5.61
N GLU A 24 4.33 -12.52 -5.30
CA GLU A 24 5.51 -12.95 -6.04
C GLU A 24 5.22 -13.18 -7.53
N ARG A 25 4.10 -13.84 -7.86
CA ARG A 25 3.70 -14.09 -9.25
C ARG A 25 3.44 -12.80 -9.99
N ALA A 26 2.71 -11.85 -9.41
CA ALA A 26 2.46 -10.54 -10.00
C ALA A 26 3.77 -9.76 -10.20
N ALA A 27 4.60 -9.68 -9.17
CA ALA A 27 5.87 -8.98 -9.22
C ALA A 27 6.82 -9.55 -10.29
N VAL A 28 6.93 -10.88 -10.40
CA VAL A 28 7.76 -11.54 -11.44
C VAL A 28 7.22 -11.24 -12.83
N ALA A 29 5.89 -11.29 -13.03
CA ALA A 29 5.29 -10.99 -14.33
C ALA A 29 5.56 -9.54 -14.77
N ALA A 30 5.33 -8.56 -13.88
CA ALA A 30 5.64 -7.16 -14.15
C ALA A 30 7.13 -6.91 -14.37
N ALA A 31 8.02 -7.58 -13.61
CA ALA A 31 9.46 -7.40 -13.70
C ALA A 31 10.03 -7.76 -15.08
N HIS A 32 9.41 -8.66 -15.82
CA HIS A 32 9.78 -8.96 -17.22
C HIS A 32 9.54 -7.79 -18.18
N LEU A 33 8.68 -6.85 -17.80
CA LEU A 33 8.29 -5.68 -18.59
C LEU A 33 8.87 -4.36 -18.07
N ARG A 34 9.62 -4.40 -16.96
CA ARG A 34 10.26 -3.21 -16.39
C ARG A 34 11.16 -2.48 -17.38
N GLY A 35 11.13 -1.16 -17.33
CA GLY A 35 11.99 -0.30 -18.16
C GLY A 35 11.64 -0.30 -19.65
N ARG A 36 10.48 -0.83 -20.05
CA ARG A 36 10.04 -0.87 -21.44
C ARG A 36 9.13 0.31 -21.84
N GLY A 37 8.79 1.17 -20.88
CA GLY A 37 7.97 2.36 -21.14
C GLY A 37 6.47 2.05 -21.33
N ASP A 38 6.06 0.80 -21.20
CA ASP A 38 4.66 0.38 -21.37
C ASP A 38 4.05 0.02 -20.02
N GLU A 39 3.43 1.03 -19.38
CA GLU A 39 2.78 0.90 -18.08
C GLU A 39 1.62 -0.09 -18.13
N LYS A 40 0.83 -0.05 -19.21
CA LYS A 40 -0.36 -0.89 -19.37
C LYS A 40 -0.01 -2.37 -19.54
N ALA A 41 1.02 -2.66 -20.32
CA ALA A 41 1.45 -4.05 -20.51
C ALA A 41 2.03 -4.63 -19.22
N ALA A 42 2.79 -3.86 -18.45
CA ALA A 42 3.35 -4.30 -17.17
C ALA A 42 2.24 -4.55 -16.13
N ASP A 43 1.28 -3.66 -16.07
CA ASP A 43 0.10 -3.75 -15.20
C ASP A 43 -0.76 -4.99 -15.56
N GLN A 44 -1.13 -5.14 -16.82
CA GLN A 44 -1.92 -6.29 -17.28
C GLN A 44 -1.24 -7.62 -16.97
N ALA A 45 0.09 -7.70 -17.14
CA ALA A 45 0.84 -8.91 -16.82
C ALA A 45 0.77 -9.24 -15.31
N ALA A 46 0.83 -8.22 -14.45
CA ALA A 46 0.68 -8.40 -13.00
C ALA A 46 -0.73 -8.84 -12.63
N VAL A 47 -1.76 -8.20 -13.20
CA VAL A 47 -3.19 -8.54 -13.00
C VAL A 47 -3.46 -10.00 -13.37
N ASP A 48 -3.03 -10.41 -14.58
CA ASP A 48 -3.24 -11.78 -15.06
C ASP A 48 -2.58 -12.82 -14.16
N ALA A 49 -1.35 -12.56 -13.73
CA ALA A 49 -0.59 -13.46 -12.87
C ALA A 49 -1.19 -13.53 -11.46
N MET A 50 -1.55 -12.39 -10.88
CA MET A 50 -2.18 -12.31 -9.55
C MET A 50 -3.51 -13.04 -9.53
N ARG A 51 -4.38 -12.77 -10.50
CA ARG A 51 -5.69 -13.44 -10.62
C ARG A 51 -5.56 -14.95 -10.78
N SER A 52 -4.64 -15.37 -11.65
CA SER A 52 -4.41 -16.81 -11.88
C SER A 52 -4.00 -17.53 -10.61
N GLU A 53 -3.10 -16.94 -9.82
CA GLU A 53 -2.65 -17.55 -8.56
C GLU A 53 -3.72 -17.50 -7.48
N LEU A 54 -4.44 -16.37 -7.32
CA LEU A 54 -5.55 -16.24 -6.37
C LEU A 54 -6.60 -17.34 -6.58
N ASN A 55 -6.93 -17.66 -7.82
CA ASN A 55 -7.93 -18.68 -8.15
C ASN A 55 -7.50 -20.12 -7.85
N THR A 56 -6.25 -20.34 -7.43
CA THR A 56 -5.79 -21.65 -6.95
C THR A 56 -5.95 -21.82 -5.44
N LEU A 57 -6.18 -20.73 -4.72
CA LEU A 57 -6.26 -20.76 -3.25
C LEU A 57 -7.58 -21.38 -2.77
N ALA A 58 -7.51 -22.18 -1.71
CA ALA A 58 -8.69 -22.76 -1.07
C ALA A 58 -9.38 -21.72 -0.17
N ILE A 59 -10.00 -20.71 -0.78
CA ILE A 59 -10.74 -19.62 -0.15
C ILE A 59 -12.05 -19.37 -0.90
N GLU A 60 -13.02 -18.77 -0.21
CA GLU A 60 -14.16 -18.09 -0.79
C GLU A 60 -13.91 -16.57 -0.70
N GLY A 61 -13.10 -16.04 -1.63
CA GLY A 61 -12.64 -14.66 -1.64
C GLY A 61 -13.59 -13.72 -2.38
N VAL A 62 -13.70 -12.47 -1.89
CA VAL A 62 -14.33 -11.38 -2.63
C VAL A 62 -13.39 -10.18 -2.62
N ILE A 63 -13.16 -9.60 -3.81
CA ILE A 63 -12.37 -8.39 -3.94
C ILE A 63 -13.17 -7.20 -3.45
N VAL A 64 -12.64 -6.50 -2.43
CA VAL A 64 -13.23 -5.29 -1.84
C VAL A 64 -12.53 -4.05 -2.36
N ILE A 65 -11.23 -4.16 -2.61
CA ILE A 65 -10.39 -3.14 -3.27
C ILE A 65 -9.58 -3.85 -4.35
N GLY A 66 -9.64 -3.34 -5.58
CA GLY A 66 -9.00 -3.94 -6.74
C GLY A 66 -8.79 -2.94 -7.87
N GLU A 67 -8.80 -3.41 -9.11
CA GLU A 67 -8.48 -2.62 -10.32
C GLU A 67 -9.58 -1.63 -10.75
N GLY A 68 -10.64 -1.49 -10.00
CA GLY A 68 -11.76 -0.60 -10.29
C GLY A 68 -13.11 -1.32 -10.30
N GLU A 69 -14.11 -0.65 -10.86
CA GLU A 69 -15.46 -1.19 -11.01
C GLU A 69 -15.52 -2.20 -12.18
N ARG A 70 -16.52 -3.09 -12.15
CA ARG A 70 -16.68 -4.17 -13.13
C ARG A 70 -16.67 -3.70 -14.60
N ASP A 71 -17.22 -2.52 -14.86
CA ASP A 71 -17.32 -1.97 -16.22
C ASP A 71 -16.01 -1.33 -16.70
N GLU A 72 -15.07 -1.03 -15.78
CA GLU A 72 -13.78 -0.40 -16.04
C GLU A 72 -12.63 -1.40 -16.06
N ALA A 73 -12.73 -2.45 -15.24
CA ALA A 73 -11.70 -3.49 -15.10
C ALA A 73 -12.27 -4.87 -15.48
N PRO A 74 -11.70 -5.56 -16.47
CA PRO A 74 -12.17 -6.89 -16.87
C PRO A 74 -11.83 -7.99 -15.85
N MET A 75 -10.86 -7.74 -14.97
CA MET A 75 -10.37 -8.70 -13.96
C MET A 75 -9.99 -7.99 -12.66
N LEU A 76 -10.08 -8.71 -11.54
CA LEU A 76 -9.78 -8.21 -10.19
C LEU A 76 -10.58 -6.96 -9.81
N PHE A 77 -11.80 -6.85 -10.36
CA PHE A 77 -12.70 -5.74 -10.07
C PHE A 77 -13.38 -5.90 -8.69
N ILE A 78 -13.86 -4.80 -8.14
CA ILE A 78 -14.61 -4.79 -6.88
C ILE A 78 -15.86 -5.66 -7.00
N GLY A 79 -15.98 -6.66 -6.10
CA GLY A 79 -17.04 -7.67 -6.08
C GLY A 79 -16.72 -8.94 -6.88
N GLU A 80 -15.58 -9.04 -7.58
CA GLU A 80 -15.15 -10.29 -8.20
C GLU A 80 -14.91 -11.37 -7.14
N GLN A 81 -15.40 -12.59 -7.42
CA GLN A 81 -15.11 -13.74 -6.57
C GLN A 81 -13.80 -14.39 -7.03
N VAL A 82 -12.96 -14.72 -6.07
CA VAL A 82 -11.65 -15.35 -6.29
C VAL A 82 -11.46 -16.55 -5.34
N GLY A 83 -10.55 -17.44 -5.70
CA GLY A 83 -10.32 -18.69 -5.00
C GLY A 83 -11.12 -19.82 -5.59
N THR A 84 -10.98 -21.03 -5.01
CA THR A 84 -11.68 -22.25 -5.46
C THR A 84 -13.16 -22.28 -5.05
N GLY A 85 -13.56 -21.39 -4.13
CA GLY A 85 -14.88 -21.43 -3.49
C GLY A 85 -14.96 -22.38 -2.30
N ASP A 86 -13.90 -23.16 -2.05
CA ASP A 86 -13.80 -24.07 -0.91
C ASP A 86 -12.83 -23.47 0.12
N GLY A 87 -13.29 -23.21 1.34
CA GLY A 87 -12.43 -22.68 2.40
C GLY A 87 -13.03 -21.50 3.14
N PRO A 88 -12.20 -20.71 3.86
CA PRO A 88 -12.71 -19.59 4.62
C PRO A 88 -13.23 -18.48 3.71
N ALA A 89 -14.33 -17.83 4.14
CA ALA A 89 -14.86 -16.64 3.49
C ALA A 89 -14.01 -15.43 3.87
N VAL A 90 -13.43 -14.76 2.87
CA VAL A 90 -12.48 -13.66 3.07
C VAL A 90 -12.78 -12.46 2.17
N ASP A 91 -12.40 -11.29 2.67
CA ASP A 91 -12.27 -10.06 1.88
C ASP A 91 -10.83 -9.92 1.41
N VAL A 92 -10.66 -9.46 0.17
CA VAL A 92 -9.36 -9.24 -0.46
C VAL A 92 -9.26 -7.79 -0.92
N ALA A 93 -8.20 -7.11 -0.53
CA ALA A 93 -7.78 -5.83 -1.08
C ALA A 93 -6.44 -6.02 -1.79
N LEU A 94 -6.27 -5.49 -2.98
CA LEU A 94 -5.07 -5.70 -3.77
C LEU A 94 -4.75 -4.53 -4.70
N ASP A 95 -3.47 -4.43 -5.02
CA ASP A 95 -2.93 -3.68 -6.16
C ASP A 95 -1.84 -4.55 -6.80
N PRO A 96 -2.08 -5.11 -8.01
CA PRO A 96 -1.12 -6.00 -8.68
C PRO A 96 0.18 -5.31 -9.05
N LEU A 97 0.15 -4.02 -9.36
CA LEU A 97 1.32 -3.22 -9.73
C LEU A 97 1.22 -1.78 -9.22
N GLU A 98 1.38 -1.60 -7.93
CA GLU A 98 1.52 -0.29 -7.31
C GLU A 98 2.81 0.37 -7.80
N GLY A 99 2.69 1.59 -8.36
CA GLY A 99 3.81 2.27 -9.01
C GLY A 99 4.05 1.83 -10.45
N ARG A 100 3.01 1.80 -11.31
CA ARG A 100 3.09 1.44 -12.74
C ARG A 100 4.13 2.23 -13.50
N THR A 101 4.15 3.56 -13.29
CA THR A 101 5.15 4.46 -13.90
C THR A 101 6.57 4.13 -13.47
N VAL A 102 6.75 3.76 -12.21
CA VAL A 102 8.05 3.37 -11.64
C VAL A 102 8.56 2.10 -12.30
N CYS A 103 7.71 1.09 -12.46
CA CYS A 103 8.02 -0.16 -13.15
C CYS A 103 8.41 0.10 -14.62
N ALA A 104 7.57 0.83 -15.35
CA ALA A 104 7.79 1.13 -16.77
C ALA A 104 9.09 1.90 -17.04
N LYS A 105 9.53 2.71 -16.08
CA LYS A 105 10.80 3.48 -16.14
C LYS A 105 12.01 2.77 -15.54
N ASN A 106 11.85 1.53 -15.05
CA ASN A 106 12.90 0.78 -14.34
C ASN A 106 13.45 1.54 -13.12
N LEU A 107 12.59 2.26 -12.41
CA LEU A 107 12.91 2.90 -11.14
C LEU A 107 12.61 1.94 -9.96
N PRO A 108 13.21 2.15 -8.78
CA PRO A 108 12.97 1.31 -7.62
C PRO A 108 11.59 1.57 -6.98
N ASN A 109 11.11 0.59 -6.18
CA ASN A 109 9.95 0.69 -5.30
C ASN A 109 8.57 0.54 -5.97
N SER A 110 8.49 -0.13 -7.11
CA SER A 110 7.23 -0.70 -7.58
C SER A 110 6.91 -1.97 -6.77
N LEU A 111 5.66 -2.15 -6.35
CA LEU A 111 5.22 -3.23 -5.47
C LEU A 111 4.06 -4.02 -6.10
N ALA A 112 3.89 -5.27 -5.66
CA ALA A 112 2.64 -6.00 -5.76
C ALA A 112 2.10 -6.16 -4.34
N VAL A 113 0.88 -5.72 -4.10
CA VAL A 113 0.32 -5.61 -2.75
C VAL A 113 -0.98 -6.40 -2.63
N ILE A 114 -1.16 -7.09 -1.52
CA ILE A 114 -2.39 -7.77 -1.17
C ILE A 114 -2.61 -7.75 0.34
N ALA A 115 -3.84 -7.52 0.75
CA ALA A 115 -4.31 -7.72 2.12
C ALA A 115 -5.53 -8.65 2.11
N MET A 116 -5.60 -9.56 3.08
CA MET A 116 -6.69 -10.51 3.21
C MET A 116 -7.14 -10.60 4.67
N THR A 117 -8.45 -10.61 4.87
CA THR A 117 -9.04 -10.75 6.22
C THR A 117 -10.38 -11.48 6.14
N GLY A 118 -10.96 -11.82 7.29
CA GLY A 118 -12.30 -12.42 7.35
C GLY A 118 -13.35 -11.54 6.68
N ARG A 119 -14.36 -12.16 6.07
CA ARG A 119 -15.44 -11.49 5.34
C ARG A 119 -16.08 -10.36 6.14
N GLY A 120 -16.21 -9.17 5.51
CA GLY A 120 -16.83 -7.98 6.10
C GLY A 120 -15.91 -7.18 7.03
N SER A 121 -14.60 -7.46 7.04
CA SER A 121 -13.64 -6.78 7.93
C SER A 121 -12.82 -5.68 7.24
N LEU A 122 -12.80 -5.62 5.90
CA LEU A 122 -12.15 -4.53 5.18
C LEU A 122 -13.10 -3.36 4.96
N LEU A 123 -12.56 -2.16 5.07
CA LEU A 123 -13.27 -0.95 4.67
C LEU A 123 -13.40 -0.93 3.15
N ASN A 124 -14.63 -0.89 2.67
CA ASN A 124 -14.89 -0.62 1.25
C ASN A 124 -14.71 0.89 0.99
N ALA A 125 -13.49 1.28 0.64
CA ALA A 125 -13.19 2.67 0.31
C ALA A 125 -13.67 2.99 -1.10
N PRO A 126 -14.38 4.12 -1.30
CA PRO A 126 -14.71 4.58 -2.64
C PRO A 126 -13.43 5.00 -3.38
N ASP A 127 -13.47 5.00 -4.70
CA ASP A 127 -12.37 5.51 -5.53
C ASP A 127 -12.33 7.04 -5.51
N VAL A 128 -11.83 7.56 -4.40
CA VAL A 128 -11.62 9.01 -4.14
C VAL A 128 -10.24 9.23 -3.56
N TYR A 129 -9.80 10.47 -3.46
CA TYR A 129 -8.58 10.82 -2.76
C TYR A 129 -8.84 11.03 -1.26
N MET A 130 -7.84 10.68 -0.46
CA MET A 130 -7.81 10.93 0.98
C MET A 130 -6.49 11.57 1.39
N GLU A 131 -6.51 12.32 2.48
CA GLU A 131 -5.31 12.79 3.14
C GLU A 131 -4.68 11.64 3.93
N LYS A 132 -3.35 11.53 3.84
CA LYS A 132 -2.57 10.45 4.46
C LYS A 132 -1.40 11.02 5.23
N ILE A 133 -1.18 10.49 6.43
CA ILE A 133 0.02 10.73 7.23
C ILE A 133 0.44 9.41 7.87
N ALA A 134 1.73 9.11 7.83
CA ALA A 134 2.26 7.90 8.45
C ALA A 134 3.67 8.14 9.00
N VAL A 135 3.93 7.50 10.14
CA VAL A 135 5.24 7.41 10.78
C VAL A 135 5.50 5.96 11.17
N GLY A 136 6.75 5.58 11.33
CA GLY A 136 7.12 4.24 11.78
C GLY A 136 6.77 3.97 13.25
N PRO A 137 7.06 2.75 13.74
CA PRO A 137 6.81 2.35 15.11
C PRO A 137 7.75 3.06 16.09
N GLY A 138 7.41 2.99 17.39
CA GLY A 138 8.28 3.46 18.48
C GLY A 138 7.99 4.90 18.96
N TYR A 139 7.07 5.59 18.33
CA TYR A 139 6.62 6.92 18.78
C TYR A 139 5.36 6.83 19.68
N PRO A 140 5.11 7.84 20.52
CA PRO A 140 3.86 7.93 21.29
C PRO A 140 2.64 7.99 20.36
N GLU A 141 1.53 7.42 20.82
CA GLU A 141 0.25 7.57 20.12
C GLU A 141 -0.11 9.07 19.98
N GLY A 142 -0.58 9.44 18.79
CA GLY A 142 -0.93 10.84 18.49
C GLY A 142 0.28 11.76 18.27
N VAL A 143 1.48 11.22 18.03
CA VAL A 143 2.66 12.04 17.70
C VAL A 143 2.45 12.86 16.43
N VAL A 144 1.63 12.37 15.51
CA VAL A 144 1.16 13.09 14.31
C VAL A 144 -0.35 13.04 14.21
N ASP A 145 -0.94 14.07 13.60
CA ASP A 145 -2.39 14.21 13.45
C ASP A 145 -2.70 14.93 12.13
N LEU A 146 -3.60 14.35 11.33
CA LEU A 146 -4.05 14.95 10.06
C LEU A 146 -4.72 16.33 10.26
N ALA A 147 -5.32 16.58 11.42
CA ALA A 147 -5.92 17.87 11.73
C ALA A 147 -4.89 18.99 12.03
N GLN A 148 -3.62 18.65 12.21
CA GLN A 148 -2.56 19.60 12.46
C GLN A 148 -1.84 19.98 11.17
N PRO A 149 -1.35 21.24 11.08
CA PRO A 149 -0.54 21.67 9.94
C PRO A 149 0.80 20.92 9.89
N PRO A 150 1.43 20.84 8.70
CA PRO A 150 2.66 20.06 8.49
C PRO A 150 3.79 20.41 9.45
N GLU A 151 4.01 21.69 9.73
CA GLU A 151 5.07 22.17 10.62
C GLU A 151 4.89 21.68 12.07
N VAL A 152 3.65 21.56 12.54
CA VAL A 152 3.34 21.04 13.89
C VAL A 152 3.64 19.55 13.97
N ASN A 153 3.25 18.78 12.96
CA ASN A 153 3.54 17.37 12.87
C ASN A 153 5.06 17.10 12.81
N LEU A 154 5.79 17.87 12.01
CA LEU A 154 7.25 17.74 11.89
C LEU A 154 7.97 18.08 13.21
N GLN A 155 7.54 19.14 13.90
CA GLN A 155 8.10 19.52 15.21
C GLN A 155 7.82 18.46 16.28
N ALA A 156 6.61 17.91 16.31
CA ALA A 156 6.22 16.87 17.26
C ALA A 156 7.02 15.57 17.01
N LEU A 157 7.18 15.17 15.75
CA LEU A 157 7.98 14.00 15.37
C LEU A 157 9.47 14.21 15.71
N ALA A 158 10.05 15.36 15.36
CA ALA A 158 11.44 15.69 15.67
C ALA A 158 11.72 15.66 17.17
N LYS A 159 10.80 16.22 17.96
CA LYS A 159 10.85 16.17 19.43
C LYS A 159 10.79 14.74 19.96
N ALA A 160 9.90 13.90 19.42
CA ALA A 160 9.77 12.51 19.84
C ALA A 160 10.99 11.67 19.47
N LYS A 161 11.60 11.95 18.31
CA LYS A 161 12.84 11.32 17.85
C LYS A 161 14.08 11.84 18.58
N GLY A 162 14.01 13.03 19.21
CA GLY A 162 15.13 13.68 19.90
C GLY A 162 16.14 14.35 18.97
N VAL A 163 15.68 14.84 17.82
CA VAL A 163 16.50 15.48 16.76
C VAL A 163 15.95 16.87 16.39
N ALA A 164 16.70 17.62 15.59
CA ALA A 164 16.18 18.86 14.99
C ALA A 164 15.23 18.56 13.82
N VAL A 165 14.31 19.48 13.50
CA VAL A 165 13.41 19.33 12.34
C VAL A 165 14.19 19.16 11.03
N SER A 166 15.36 19.77 10.92
CA SER A 166 16.26 19.63 9.76
C SER A 166 16.82 18.23 9.54
N GLU A 167 16.69 17.34 10.52
CA GLU A 167 17.08 15.93 10.43
C GLU A 167 15.89 15.01 10.13
N ILE A 168 14.69 15.58 9.98
CA ILE A 168 13.49 14.83 9.55
C ILE A 168 13.40 14.85 8.03
N THR A 169 13.11 13.69 7.44
CA THR A 169 12.84 13.57 6.01
C THR A 169 11.38 13.14 5.78
N ALA A 170 10.62 14.00 5.11
CA ALA A 170 9.26 13.70 4.68
C ALA A 170 9.25 13.08 3.28
N CYS A 171 8.50 12.00 3.08
CA CYS A 171 8.22 11.43 1.77
C CYS A 171 6.89 11.97 1.25
N ILE A 172 6.89 12.53 0.03
CA ILE A 172 5.71 13.17 -0.58
C ILE A 172 5.65 12.79 -2.06
N LEU A 173 4.47 12.48 -2.58
CA LEU A 173 4.27 12.30 -4.03
C LEU A 173 4.50 13.61 -4.78
N ASP A 174 5.33 13.56 -5.83
CA ASP A 174 5.59 14.69 -6.74
C ASP A 174 4.38 14.89 -7.67
N ARG A 175 3.40 15.61 -7.17
CA ARG A 175 2.18 15.95 -7.87
C ARG A 175 1.86 17.45 -7.69
N PRO A 176 1.29 18.13 -8.69
CA PRO A 176 0.92 19.56 -8.57
C PRO A 176 0.05 19.88 -7.35
N ARG A 177 -0.83 18.96 -6.95
CA ARG A 177 -1.68 19.13 -5.75
C ARG A 177 -0.90 19.22 -4.44
N HIS A 178 0.34 18.76 -4.41
CA HIS A 178 1.20 18.78 -3.22
C HIS A 178 2.11 20.01 -3.14
N ALA A 179 2.06 20.94 -4.12
CA ALA A 179 2.93 22.11 -4.10
C ALA A 179 2.85 22.91 -2.78
N PRO A 180 1.66 23.20 -2.21
CA PRO A 180 1.56 23.89 -0.92
C PRO A 180 2.14 23.07 0.26
N LEU A 181 1.92 21.75 0.27
CA LEU A 181 2.48 20.85 1.28
C LEU A 181 4.01 20.83 1.22
N ILE A 182 4.57 20.71 0.01
CA ILE A 182 6.03 20.72 -0.23
C ILE A 182 6.64 22.01 0.26
N GLU A 183 5.99 23.17 -0.02
CA GLU A 183 6.44 24.47 0.44
C GLU A 183 6.44 24.56 1.98
N ALA A 184 5.34 24.18 2.62
CA ALA A 184 5.21 24.20 4.08
C ALA A 184 6.25 23.30 4.77
N VAL A 185 6.54 22.11 4.24
CA VAL A 185 7.57 21.21 4.79
C VAL A 185 8.97 21.82 4.65
N ARG A 186 9.27 22.48 3.52
CA ARG A 186 10.55 23.19 3.31
C ARG A 186 10.70 24.37 4.24
N GLU A 187 9.65 25.17 4.42
CA GLU A 187 9.64 26.30 5.35
C GLU A 187 9.84 25.86 6.81
N ALA A 188 9.30 24.71 7.18
CA ALA A 188 9.53 24.10 8.49
C ALA A 188 11.00 23.63 8.68
N GLY A 189 11.78 23.55 7.60
CA GLY A 189 13.20 23.18 7.61
C GLY A 189 13.48 21.68 7.48
N ALA A 190 12.46 20.85 7.22
CA ALA A 190 12.64 19.41 7.00
C ALA A 190 13.12 19.09 5.57
N ALA A 191 13.81 17.95 5.43
CA ALA A 191 14.17 17.42 4.12
C ALA A 191 12.96 16.73 3.47
N ILE A 192 12.96 16.66 2.12
CA ILE A 192 11.90 15.99 1.37
C ILE A 192 12.47 14.96 0.41
N ARG A 193 11.91 13.76 0.44
CA ARG A 193 12.03 12.75 -0.61
C ARG A 193 10.78 12.82 -1.50
N LEU A 194 10.94 13.37 -2.70
CA LEU A 194 9.86 13.33 -3.71
C LEU A 194 9.86 11.97 -4.42
N ILE A 195 8.69 11.35 -4.50
CA ILE A 195 8.46 10.11 -5.25
C ILE A 195 7.46 10.35 -6.38
N GLY A 196 7.74 9.78 -7.54
CA GLY A 196 6.91 9.99 -8.74
C GLY A 196 5.63 9.18 -8.74
N ASP A 197 5.59 8.06 -7.99
CA ASP A 197 4.48 7.12 -7.90
C ASP A 197 4.73 6.19 -6.72
N GLY A 198 3.70 5.46 -6.25
CA GLY A 198 3.89 4.44 -5.23
C GLY A 198 3.79 4.97 -3.79
N ASP A 199 2.62 5.43 -3.36
CA ASP A 199 2.45 5.95 -1.99
C ASP A 199 2.46 4.84 -0.92
N ILE A 200 2.06 3.62 -1.23
CA ILE A 200 2.20 2.46 -0.33
C ILE A 200 3.70 2.23 -0.01
N ALA A 201 4.56 2.24 -1.03
CA ALA A 201 6.00 2.14 -0.82
C ALA A 201 6.53 3.29 0.06
N GLY A 202 6.03 4.51 -0.16
CA GLY A 202 6.36 5.67 0.65
C GLY A 202 6.00 5.49 2.13
N VAL A 203 4.84 4.91 2.42
CA VAL A 203 4.40 4.58 3.78
C VAL A 203 5.26 3.46 4.39
N ILE A 204 5.50 2.37 3.65
CA ILE A 204 6.34 1.26 4.13
C ILE A 204 7.74 1.75 4.50
N HIS A 205 8.32 2.68 3.76
CA HIS A 205 9.64 3.23 4.06
C HIS A 205 9.72 3.90 5.43
N THR A 206 8.63 4.42 5.98
CA THR A 206 8.63 5.02 7.33
C THR A 206 8.82 3.99 8.45
N THR A 207 8.63 2.70 8.18
CA THR A 207 8.75 1.64 9.20
C THR A 207 10.20 1.36 9.60
N ASP A 208 11.17 1.72 8.75
CA ASP A 208 12.60 1.56 9.03
C ASP A 208 13.39 2.80 8.54
N PRO A 209 13.27 3.93 9.27
CA PRO A 209 13.90 5.18 8.87
C PRO A 209 15.43 5.13 8.91
N GLU A 210 16.04 4.19 9.65
CA GLU A 210 17.49 4.02 9.67
C GLU A 210 18.03 3.50 8.33
N GLN A 211 17.29 2.61 7.66
CA GLN A 211 17.68 2.08 6.34
C GLN A 211 17.18 2.95 5.18
N THR A 212 15.97 3.47 5.28
CA THR A 212 15.31 4.18 4.18
C THR A 212 15.62 5.67 4.15
N GLY A 213 15.96 6.25 5.31
CA GLY A 213 16.13 7.68 5.50
C GLY A 213 14.82 8.46 5.44
N ILE A 214 13.65 7.80 5.63
CA ILE A 214 12.32 8.43 5.58
C ILE A 214 11.66 8.31 6.94
N ASP A 215 11.31 9.44 7.54
CA ASP A 215 10.73 9.50 8.89
C ASP A 215 9.20 9.61 8.88
N ILE A 216 8.65 10.28 7.88
CA ILE A 216 7.22 10.55 7.78
C ILE A 216 6.78 10.53 6.31
N TYR A 217 5.62 9.93 6.04
CA TYR A 217 4.91 10.10 4.79
C TYR A 217 3.78 11.11 4.98
N MET A 218 3.62 12.04 4.04
CA MET A 218 2.54 13.03 4.04
C MET A 218 2.02 13.23 2.61
N GLY A 219 0.71 13.30 2.43
CA GLY A 219 0.16 13.61 1.12
C GLY A 219 -1.30 13.26 0.94
N ILE A 220 -1.77 13.42 -0.29
CA ILE A 220 -3.10 13.10 -0.74
C ILE A 220 -2.98 12.06 -1.86
N GLY A 221 -3.61 10.92 -1.70
CA GLY A 221 -3.59 9.81 -2.65
C GLY A 221 -4.90 9.04 -2.65
N GLY A 222 -4.98 7.97 -3.41
CA GLY A 222 -6.17 7.14 -3.52
C GLY A 222 -6.58 6.55 -2.16
N ALA A 223 -7.87 6.57 -1.86
CA ALA A 223 -8.41 5.94 -0.65
C ALA A 223 -8.25 4.41 -0.68
N PRO A 224 -8.35 3.72 -1.85
CA PRO A 224 -8.05 2.29 -1.94
C PRO A 224 -6.66 1.92 -1.40
N GLU A 225 -5.60 2.63 -1.80
CA GLU A 225 -4.24 2.42 -1.29
C GLU A 225 -4.11 2.78 0.21
N GLY A 226 -5.03 3.60 0.72
CA GLY A 226 -5.11 3.92 2.15
C GLY A 226 -5.67 2.78 3.00
N VAL A 227 -6.37 1.82 2.41
CA VAL A 227 -6.85 0.60 3.08
C VAL A 227 -5.78 -0.48 3.05
N LEU A 228 -5.04 -0.60 1.94
CA LEU A 228 -3.88 -1.48 1.80
C LEU A 228 -2.76 -1.09 2.76
#